data_454a4833f7a60af2e1bf8a9a283b6efe
#
_entry.id   454a4833f7a60af2e1bf8a9a283b6efe
#
_cell.length_a   1.000
_cell.length_b   1.000
_cell.length_c   1.000
_cell.angle_alpha   90.00
_cell.angle_beta   90.00
_cell.angle_gamma   90.00
#
_symmetry.space_group_name_H-M   'P 1'
#
loop_
_entity.id
_entity.type
_entity.pdbx_description
1 polymer ?
#
loop_
_entity_poly.entity_id
_entity_poly.type
_entity_poly.pdbx_seq_one_letter_code
_entity_poly.pdbx_strand_id
1 'polypeptide(L)'
;MENKLTKRIALFPGTFDPFTIGHASLVERGLNLVDEIIISIGIYDKKNTYFSLEKRLEAIQELYKDEPRVQVRAYNSLTVDFAQQVHAGFILRGIRTVNDFEYEKNIADVNRMLSGIETFILFTEPKHTHISSSIVRELLRYGKDISPFIPKGMNLF
;
A
#
# COMPACT_ATOMS: atom_id res chain seq x y z
N MET A 1 -6.50 36.21 6.77
CA MET A 1 -5.55 35.09 6.77
C MET A 1 -6.27 33.89 6.17
N GLU A 2 -5.95 33.54 4.96
CA GLU A 2 -6.43 32.28 4.37
C GLU A 2 -5.81 31.15 5.17
N ASN A 3 -6.66 30.41 5.86
CA ASN A 3 -6.28 29.18 6.54
C ASN A 3 -5.96 28.16 5.43
N LYS A 4 -4.70 28.10 5.01
CA LYS A 4 -4.21 27.11 4.06
C LYS A 4 -4.37 25.77 4.79
N LEU A 5 -5.52 25.12 4.59
CA LEU A 5 -5.76 23.77 5.08
C LEU A 5 -4.60 22.90 4.60
N THR A 6 -3.80 22.45 5.52
CA THR A 6 -2.68 21.53 5.23
C THR A 6 -3.24 20.28 4.57
N LYS A 7 -2.72 19.95 3.40
CA LYS A 7 -3.12 18.77 2.63
C LYS A 7 -2.94 17.49 3.49
N ARG A 8 -3.99 16.70 3.57
CA ARG A 8 -3.97 15.43 4.30
C ARG A 8 -3.37 14.36 3.39
N ILE A 9 -2.15 13.95 3.69
CA ILE A 9 -1.41 12.96 2.91
C ILE A 9 -1.26 11.70 3.74
N ALA A 10 -1.65 10.54 3.19
CA ALA A 10 -1.41 9.24 3.78
C ALA A 10 -0.35 8.46 3.01
N LEU A 11 0.56 7.83 3.74
CA LEU A 11 1.47 6.84 3.20
C LEU A 11 0.77 5.48 3.20
N PHE A 12 0.81 4.75 2.09
CA PHE A 12 0.35 3.36 2.01
C PHE A 12 1.54 2.45 1.72
N PRO A 13 2.24 1.98 2.78
CA PRO A 13 3.44 1.18 2.62
C PRO A 13 3.13 -0.29 2.39
N GLY A 14 3.96 -0.95 1.60
CA GLY A 14 3.88 -2.38 1.38
C GLY A 14 4.98 -2.89 0.47
N THR A 15 5.04 -4.20 0.32
CA THR A 15 5.92 -4.86 -0.67
C THR A 15 5.26 -4.89 -2.04
N PHE A 16 3.95 -5.07 -2.08
CA PHE A 16 3.13 -5.10 -3.29
C PHE A 16 3.66 -6.07 -4.37
N ASP A 17 3.81 -7.33 -3.99
CA ASP A 17 4.41 -8.37 -4.82
C ASP A 17 3.46 -9.56 -5.11
N PRO A 18 2.46 -9.33 -5.98
CA PRO A 18 2.08 -8.09 -6.65
C PRO A 18 1.08 -7.24 -5.84
N PHE A 19 0.79 -6.04 -6.33
CA PHE A 19 -0.36 -5.23 -5.94
C PHE A 19 -1.64 -5.93 -6.37
N THR A 20 -2.63 -6.03 -5.48
CA THR A 20 -3.87 -6.79 -5.69
C THR A 20 -5.10 -5.89 -5.75
N ILE A 21 -6.24 -6.47 -6.14
CA ILE A 21 -7.53 -5.74 -6.07
C ILE A 21 -7.90 -5.36 -4.64
N GLY A 22 -7.45 -6.11 -3.64
CA GLY A 22 -7.60 -5.74 -2.23
C GLY A 22 -6.84 -4.46 -1.87
N HIS A 23 -5.61 -4.31 -2.35
CA HIS A 23 -4.85 -3.08 -2.21
C HIS A 23 -5.51 -1.90 -2.94
N ALA A 24 -5.99 -2.11 -4.15
CA ALA A 24 -6.68 -1.08 -4.93
C ALA A 24 -7.95 -0.58 -4.21
N SER A 25 -8.72 -1.49 -3.62
CA SER A 25 -9.90 -1.14 -2.80
C SER A 25 -9.53 -0.26 -1.60
N LEU A 26 -8.42 -0.54 -0.94
CA LEU A 26 -7.93 0.30 0.18
C LEU A 26 -7.53 1.70 -0.29
N VAL A 27 -6.88 1.82 -1.44
CA VAL A 27 -6.52 3.12 -2.03
C VAL A 27 -7.77 3.93 -2.37
N GLU A 28 -8.72 3.34 -3.08
CA GLU A 28 -9.97 3.99 -3.46
C GLU A 28 -10.75 4.50 -2.24
N ARG A 29 -10.90 3.67 -1.23
CA ARG A 29 -11.62 4.02 0.00
C ARG A 29 -10.83 4.99 0.86
N GLY A 30 -9.52 4.88 0.90
CA GLY A 30 -8.63 5.79 1.60
C GLY A 30 -8.69 7.21 1.04
N LEU A 31 -8.86 7.38 -0.27
CA LEU A 31 -9.02 8.69 -0.93
C LEU A 31 -10.30 9.44 -0.52
N ASN A 32 -11.25 8.78 0.15
CA ASN A 32 -12.38 9.46 0.79
C ASN A 32 -12.01 10.09 2.15
N LEU A 33 -10.88 9.69 2.74
CA LEU A 33 -10.44 10.12 4.07
C LEU A 33 -9.34 11.16 4.00
N VAL A 34 -8.51 11.13 2.96
CA VAL A 34 -7.35 11.99 2.77
C VAL A 34 -7.35 12.61 1.38
N ASP A 35 -6.53 13.64 1.20
CA ASP A 35 -6.46 14.38 -0.06
C ASP A 35 -5.49 13.73 -1.06
N GLU A 36 -4.51 12.97 -0.56
CA GLU A 36 -3.52 12.27 -1.38
C GLU A 36 -3.05 10.99 -0.68
N ILE A 37 -2.76 9.96 -1.48
CA ILE A 37 -2.12 8.72 -1.03
C ILE A 37 -0.81 8.53 -1.78
N ILE A 38 0.26 8.24 -1.03
CA ILE A 38 1.54 7.82 -1.56
C ILE A 38 1.68 6.31 -1.35
N ILE A 39 1.49 5.54 -2.41
CA ILE A 39 1.77 4.10 -2.42
C ILE A 39 3.27 3.94 -2.38
N SER A 40 3.78 3.29 -1.33
CA SER A 40 5.20 3.29 -0.99
C SER A 40 5.74 1.88 -0.95
N ILE A 41 6.61 1.55 -1.90
CA ILE A 41 7.20 0.22 -2.01
C ILE A 41 8.50 0.19 -1.19
N GLY A 42 8.49 -0.58 -0.11
CA GLY A 42 9.69 -0.77 0.71
C GLY A 42 10.75 -1.61 -0.02
N ILE A 43 11.98 -1.11 -0.04
CA ILE A 43 13.15 -1.83 -0.57
C ILE A 43 13.83 -2.51 0.61
N TYR A 44 13.83 -3.84 0.62
CA TYR A 44 14.49 -4.65 1.63
C TYR A 44 15.49 -5.57 0.94
N ASP A 45 16.78 -5.35 1.12
CA ASP A 45 17.87 -6.07 0.46
C ASP A 45 17.83 -7.59 0.67
N LYS A 46 17.17 -8.05 1.74
CA LYS A 46 17.06 -9.47 2.09
C LYS A 46 15.77 -10.15 1.63
N LYS A 47 14.89 -9.43 0.95
CA LYS A 47 13.58 -9.96 0.56
C LYS A 47 13.59 -10.42 -0.89
N ASN A 48 13.50 -11.74 -1.10
CA ASN A 48 13.29 -12.31 -2.42
C ASN A 48 11.83 -12.08 -2.84
N THR A 49 11.62 -11.15 -3.78
CA THR A 49 10.31 -10.90 -4.37
C THR A 49 10.13 -11.69 -5.66
N TYR A 50 8.88 -11.98 -6.03
CA TYR A 50 8.56 -12.63 -7.30
C TYR A 50 8.78 -11.68 -8.49
N PHE A 51 8.32 -10.44 -8.35
CA PHE A 51 8.55 -9.38 -9.34
C PHE A 51 9.67 -8.45 -8.86
N SER A 52 10.47 -7.95 -9.80
CA SER A 52 11.49 -6.95 -9.49
C SER A 52 10.85 -5.67 -8.93
N LEU A 53 11.65 -4.85 -8.24
CA LEU A 53 11.20 -3.54 -7.77
C LEU A 53 10.69 -2.68 -8.92
N GLU A 54 11.45 -2.62 -10.01
CA GLU A 54 11.15 -1.83 -11.20
C GLU A 54 9.79 -2.24 -11.78
N LYS A 55 9.55 -3.55 -11.90
CA LYS A 55 8.29 -4.05 -12.44
C LYS A 55 7.10 -3.72 -11.56
N ARG A 56 7.25 -3.85 -10.25
CA ARG A 56 6.18 -3.49 -9.30
C ARG A 56 5.88 -1.99 -9.33
N LEU A 57 6.93 -1.18 -9.36
CA LEU A 57 6.83 0.28 -9.41
C LEU A 57 6.11 0.73 -10.70
N GLU A 58 6.59 0.27 -11.86
CA GLU A 58 6.01 0.60 -13.17
C GLU A 58 4.55 0.19 -13.28
N ALA A 59 4.21 -1.04 -12.85
CA ALA A 59 2.85 -1.55 -12.93
C ALA A 59 1.86 -0.73 -12.11
N ILE A 60 2.25 -0.30 -10.92
CA ILE A 60 1.38 0.53 -10.05
C ILE A 60 1.34 1.97 -10.57
N GLN A 61 2.45 2.53 -11.04
CA GLN A 61 2.48 3.87 -11.63
C GLN A 61 1.58 3.95 -12.86
N GLU A 62 1.63 2.97 -13.75
CA GLU A 62 0.77 2.92 -14.92
C GLU A 62 -0.72 2.78 -14.54
N LEU A 63 -1.02 1.99 -13.50
CA LEU A 63 -2.38 1.82 -12.99
C LEU A 63 -3.01 3.14 -12.53
N TYR A 64 -2.22 4.01 -11.91
CA TYR A 64 -2.68 5.27 -11.32
C TYR A 64 -2.25 6.52 -12.10
N LYS A 65 -1.78 6.37 -13.33
CA LYS A 65 -1.30 7.52 -14.14
C LYS A 65 -2.32 8.64 -14.32
N ASP A 66 -3.60 8.31 -14.34
CA ASP A 66 -4.70 9.25 -14.53
C ASP A 66 -5.37 9.69 -13.20
N GLU A 67 -4.84 9.26 -12.04
CA GLU A 67 -5.32 9.69 -10.73
C GLU A 67 -4.30 10.59 -10.04
N PRO A 68 -4.46 11.92 -10.14
CA PRO A 68 -3.47 12.88 -9.63
C PRO A 68 -3.32 12.88 -8.09
N ARG A 69 -4.27 12.27 -7.37
CA ARG A 69 -4.22 12.15 -5.91
C ARG A 69 -3.41 10.95 -5.43
N VAL A 70 -2.87 10.14 -6.35
CA VAL A 70 -2.04 8.98 -6.02
C VAL A 70 -0.65 9.17 -6.58
N GLN A 71 0.35 9.06 -5.72
CA GLN A 71 1.75 8.94 -6.10
C GLN A 71 2.25 7.54 -5.78
N VAL A 72 3.24 7.06 -6.53
CA VAL A 72 3.87 5.76 -6.30
C VAL A 72 5.37 5.95 -6.19
N ARG A 73 5.96 5.56 -5.06
CA ARG A 73 7.38 5.75 -4.77
C ARG A 73 7.97 4.50 -4.12
N ALA A 74 9.26 4.30 -4.32
CA ALA A 74 10.05 3.32 -3.58
C ALA A 74 10.85 4.03 -2.47
N TYR A 75 11.12 3.33 -1.37
CA TYR A 75 11.90 3.86 -0.24
C TYR A 75 12.71 2.75 0.43
N ASN A 76 13.83 3.12 1.07
CA ASN A 76 14.76 2.21 1.73
C ASN A 76 15.13 2.63 3.17
N SER A 77 14.26 3.40 3.80
CA SER A 77 14.38 3.85 5.19
C SER A 77 13.32 3.21 6.08
N LEU A 78 13.28 3.59 7.36
CA LEU A 78 12.10 3.33 8.17
C LEU A 78 10.87 3.99 7.54
N THR A 79 9.73 3.34 7.64
CA THR A 79 8.47 3.85 7.08
C THR A 79 8.12 5.24 7.61
N VAL A 80 8.32 5.49 8.91
CA VAL A 80 8.04 6.79 9.52
C VAL A 80 9.01 7.88 9.06
N ASP A 81 10.27 7.56 8.81
CA ASP A 81 11.25 8.52 8.29
C ASP A 81 10.86 8.95 6.88
N PHE A 82 10.48 7.99 6.05
CA PHE A 82 9.97 8.28 4.72
C PHE A 82 8.66 9.08 4.76
N ALA A 83 7.75 8.74 5.66
CA ALA A 83 6.51 9.50 5.85
C ALA A 83 6.79 10.97 6.20
N GLN A 84 7.74 11.23 7.10
CA GLN A 84 8.17 12.58 7.43
C GLN A 84 8.81 13.30 6.22
N GLN A 85 9.66 12.61 5.48
CA GLN A 85 10.31 13.15 4.28
C GLN A 85 9.32 13.63 3.23
N VAL A 86 8.21 12.90 3.05
CA VAL A 86 7.16 13.24 2.06
C VAL A 86 5.99 14.02 2.67
N HIS A 87 6.12 14.47 3.91
CA HIS A 87 5.09 15.21 4.65
C HIS A 87 3.76 14.47 4.79
N ALA A 88 3.78 13.14 4.85
CA ALA A 88 2.61 12.33 5.15
C ALA A 88 2.28 12.42 6.64
N GLY A 89 1.06 12.83 6.98
CA GLY A 89 0.58 12.91 8.35
C GLY A 89 -0.02 11.61 8.87
N PHE A 90 -0.24 10.64 7.99
CA PHE A 90 -0.92 9.38 8.29
C PHE A 90 -0.29 8.21 7.56
N ILE A 91 -0.45 7.01 8.14
CA ILE A 91 -0.16 5.74 7.48
C ILE A 91 -1.48 5.01 7.28
N LEU A 92 -1.73 4.51 6.08
CA LEU A 92 -2.88 3.69 5.74
C LEU A 92 -2.49 2.22 5.72
N ARG A 93 -3.24 1.40 6.43
CA ARG A 93 -3.09 -0.07 6.41
C ARG A 93 -4.44 -0.74 6.28
N GLY A 94 -4.45 -1.98 5.76
CA GLY A 94 -5.64 -2.82 5.70
C GLY A 94 -5.48 -4.06 6.56
N ILE A 95 -6.58 -4.57 7.09
CA ILE A 95 -6.61 -5.85 7.82
C ILE A 95 -7.67 -6.78 7.24
N ARG A 96 -7.36 -8.07 7.19
CA ARG A 96 -8.26 -9.14 6.75
C ARG A 96 -8.63 -10.08 7.89
N THR A 97 -7.72 -10.28 8.84
CA THR A 97 -7.82 -11.26 9.91
C THR A 97 -7.47 -10.65 11.27
N VAL A 98 -7.79 -11.37 12.34
CA VAL A 98 -7.39 -10.98 13.71
C VAL A 98 -5.86 -10.95 13.85
N ASN A 99 -5.14 -11.88 13.21
CA ASN A 99 -3.67 -11.88 13.23
C ASN A 99 -3.10 -10.64 12.54
N ASP A 100 -3.68 -10.22 11.40
CA ASP A 100 -3.30 -8.97 10.76
C ASP A 100 -3.49 -7.79 11.72
N PHE A 101 -4.60 -7.74 12.44
CA PHE A 101 -4.90 -6.67 13.41
C PHE A 101 -3.85 -6.58 14.52
N GLU A 102 -3.48 -7.69 15.15
CA GLU A 102 -2.48 -7.69 16.21
C GLU A 102 -1.12 -7.20 15.71
N TYR A 103 -0.70 -7.67 14.55
CA TYR A 103 0.54 -7.25 13.91
C TYR A 103 0.52 -5.76 13.58
N GLU A 104 -0.50 -5.28 12.88
CA GLU A 104 -0.62 -3.88 12.45
C GLU A 104 -0.76 -2.92 13.64
N LYS A 105 -1.48 -3.32 14.70
CA LYS A 105 -1.59 -2.53 15.93
C LYS A 105 -0.22 -2.30 16.58
N ASN A 106 0.58 -3.35 16.71
CA ASN A 106 1.91 -3.24 17.30
C ASN A 106 2.81 -2.32 16.48
N ILE A 107 2.80 -2.44 15.17
CA ILE A 107 3.56 -1.54 14.28
C ILE A 107 3.06 -0.10 14.38
N ALA A 108 1.74 0.10 14.41
CA ALA A 108 1.14 1.43 14.53
C ALA A 108 1.53 2.11 15.86
N ASP A 109 1.54 1.38 16.97
CA ASP A 109 1.94 1.90 18.28
C ASP A 109 3.42 2.32 18.29
N VAL A 110 4.31 1.51 17.69
CA VAL A 110 5.74 1.85 17.55
C VAL A 110 5.92 3.08 16.65
N ASN A 111 5.26 3.12 15.51
CA ASN A 111 5.35 4.24 14.57
C ASN A 111 4.90 5.56 15.22
N ARG A 112 3.80 5.52 15.97
CA ARG A 112 3.30 6.69 16.71
C ARG A 112 4.28 7.13 17.79
N MET A 113 4.85 6.20 18.54
CA MET A 113 5.85 6.51 19.56
C MET A 113 7.10 7.17 18.96
N LEU A 114 7.55 6.72 17.79
CA LEU A 114 8.74 7.24 17.13
C LEU A 114 8.54 8.60 16.45
N SER A 115 7.34 8.86 15.93
CA SER A 115 7.11 9.98 15.00
C SER A 115 5.88 10.83 15.30
N GLY A 116 4.95 10.35 16.13
CA GLY A 116 3.64 10.96 16.31
C GLY A 116 2.66 10.72 15.17
N ILE A 117 3.05 9.99 14.12
CA ILE A 117 2.19 9.71 12.95
C ILE A 117 1.17 8.63 13.30
N GLU A 118 -0.10 8.91 13.04
CA GLU A 118 -1.20 7.97 13.26
C GLU A 118 -1.39 7.02 12.08
N THR A 119 -1.86 5.82 12.38
CA THR A 119 -2.20 4.81 11.38
C THR A 119 -3.72 4.66 11.28
N PHE A 120 -4.25 4.81 10.07
CA PHE A 120 -5.61 4.40 9.75
C PHE A 120 -5.63 2.93 9.36
N ILE A 121 -6.50 2.16 10.00
CA ILE A 121 -6.73 0.77 9.62
C ILE A 121 -8.13 0.67 9.00
N LEU A 122 -8.16 0.22 7.74
CA LEU A 122 -9.41 -0.10 7.05
C LEU A 122 -9.61 -1.61 7.01
N PHE A 123 -10.84 -2.02 7.24
CA PHE A 123 -11.22 -3.42 7.03
C PHE A 123 -11.24 -3.73 5.54
N THR A 124 -10.66 -4.87 5.18
CA THR A 124 -10.79 -5.40 3.81
C THR A 124 -12.26 -5.72 3.54
N GLU A 125 -12.75 -5.38 2.35
CA GLU A 125 -14.09 -5.76 1.93
C GLU A 125 -14.23 -7.29 1.93
N PRO A 126 -15.38 -7.84 2.38
CA PRO A 126 -15.58 -9.30 2.47
C PRO A 126 -15.26 -10.06 1.17
N LYS A 127 -15.59 -9.48 0.02
CA LYS A 127 -15.30 -10.07 -1.30
C LYS A 127 -13.79 -10.22 -1.60
N HIS A 128 -12.92 -9.53 -0.88
CA HIS A 128 -11.47 -9.53 -1.07
C HIS A 128 -10.70 -10.20 0.07
N THR A 129 -11.38 -10.69 1.11
CA THR A 129 -10.74 -11.25 2.32
C THR A 129 -9.80 -12.42 2.00
N HIS A 130 -10.11 -13.23 1.00
CA HIS A 130 -9.30 -14.38 0.56
C HIS A 130 -8.14 -14.00 -0.36
N ILE A 131 -8.03 -12.72 -0.77
CA ILE A 131 -7.02 -12.26 -1.72
C ILE A 131 -5.80 -11.73 -0.96
N SER A 132 -4.64 -12.28 -1.28
CA SER A 132 -3.35 -11.81 -0.77
C SER A 132 -2.28 -11.94 -1.85
N SER A 133 -1.22 -11.15 -1.75
CA SER A 133 -0.07 -11.28 -2.64
C SER A 133 0.56 -12.68 -2.55
N SER A 134 0.57 -13.31 -1.38
CA SER A 134 1.09 -14.67 -1.19
C SER A 134 0.32 -15.69 -2.01
N ILE A 135 -1.01 -15.66 -1.98
CA ILE A 135 -1.86 -16.52 -2.80
C ILE A 135 -1.61 -16.29 -4.29
N VAL A 136 -1.52 -15.02 -4.71
CA VAL A 136 -1.26 -14.70 -6.12
C VAL A 136 0.10 -15.24 -6.57
N ARG A 137 1.15 -15.11 -5.76
CA ARG A 137 2.47 -15.68 -6.07
C ARG A 137 2.43 -17.21 -6.17
N GLU A 138 1.67 -17.86 -5.31
CA GLU A 138 1.49 -19.31 -5.38
C GLU A 138 0.79 -19.73 -6.67
N LEU A 139 -0.28 -19.07 -7.03
CA LEU A 139 -0.98 -19.32 -8.30
C LEU A 139 -0.05 -19.14 -9.51
N LEU A 140 0.79 -18.12 -9.50
CA LEU A 140 1.79 -17.88 -10.54
C LEU A 140 2.80 -19.03 -10.66
N ARG A 141 3.29 -19.57 -9.53
CA ARG A 141 4.23 -20.70 -9.54
C ARG A 141 3.63 -21.96 -10.20
N TYR A 142 2.32 -22.11 -10.12
CA TYR A 142 1.59 -23.22 -10.74
C TYR A 142 0.99 -22.87 -12.11
N GLY A 143 1.39 -21.72 -12.70
CA GLY A 143 0.94 -21.31 -14.05
C GLY A 143 -0.56 -21.00 -14.14
N LYS A 144 -1.18 -20.58 -13.04
CA LYS A 144 -2.60 -20.24 -13.00
C LYS A 144 -2.83 -18.79 -13.41
N ASP A 145 -4.03 -18.54 -13.95
CA ASP A 145 -4.49 -17.18 -14.26
C ASP A 145 -4.71 -16.38 -12.97
N ILE A 146 -4.06 -15.23 -12.87
CA ILE A 146 -4.17 -14.31 -11.74
C ILE A 146 -5.04 -13.08 -12.02
N SER A 147 -5.57 -12.96 -13.22
CA SER A 147 -6.38 -11.79 -13.61
C SER A 147 -7.55 -11.47 -12.69
N PRO A 148 -8.21 -12.45 -12.03
CA PRO A 148 -9.26 -12.16 -11.05
C PRO A 148 -8.77 -11.50 -9.75
N PHE A 149 -7.46 -11.51 -9.49
CA PHE A 149 -6.87 -11.09 -8.21
C PHE A 149 -6.11 -9.77 -8.30
N ILE A 150 -5.87 -9.27 -9.50
CA ILE A 150 -5.15 -8.02 -9.74
C ILE A 150 -6.06 -6.97 -10.37
N PRO A 151 -5.77 -5.66 -10.21
CA PRO A 151 -6.55 -4.61 -10.83
C PRO A 151 -6.60 -4.76 -12.36
N LYS A 152 -7.77 -4.48 -12.93
CA LYS A 152 -7.96 -4.51 -14.38
C LYS A 152 -7.02 -3.50 -15.05
N GLY A 153 -6.34 -3.95 -16.09
CA GLY A 153 -5.38 -3.13 -16.84
C GLY A 153 -3.98 -3.07 -16.24
N MET A 154 -3.73 -3.75 -15.10
CA MET A 154 -2.39 -3.85 -14.54
C MET A 154 -1.53 -4.81 -15.35
N ASN A 155 -0.39 -4.32 -15.84
CA ASN A 155 0.56 -5.11 -16.63
C ASN A 155 1.74 -5.57 -15.77
N LEU A 156 1.81 -6.87 -15.48
CA LEU A 156 2.89 -7.51 -14.71
C LEU A 156 3.88 -8.32 -15.57
N PHE A 157 3.60 -8.49 -16.86
CA PHE A 157 4.39 -9.33 -17.76
C PHE A 157 4.83 -8.57 -19.01
#